data_4b1b9b1b05eb16fb234b7d734585e24d
#
_entry.id   4b1b9b1b05eb16fb234b7d734585e24d
#
_cell.length_a   1.000
_cell.length_b   1.000
_cell.length_c   1.000
_cell.angle_alpha   90.00
_cell.angle_beta   90.00
_cell.angle_gamma   90.00
#
_symmetry.space_group_name_H-M   'P 1'
#
loop_
_entity.id
_entity.type
_entity.pdbx_description
1 polymer ?
#
loop_
_entity_poly.entity_id
_entity_poly.type
_entity_poly.pdbx_seq_one_letter_code
_entity_poly.pdbx_strand_id
1 'polypeptide(L)'
;MASTQSFEVVIVGGGLGGMTAALALRQRGLGVTVLEQAPQFGEIGAGIQTAPNASRILLGLGLRKQLEAIHTEPQDQVRRRWKDGSIIGLTQLGDACKQRYNAPYWHYHRADLHGVLTDACVDPAGPGPVVALHTGSTVTELDRSNPRRPAAVTEDGRRFEADVLIGADGIRSRVRDLMGLPDTLQFSGEMAFRALIPGDLIAADPATRFLMDRFQSTIWYGPERHLVHYVIRGGEYLNVVGCVPCTDDVAEKWTAQAGADELVNAYPGWDDRVAAMLSKAKDDVMSFALYHRRRDPVWVDGRVALLGDACHAMLPYQAQGASQAMEDAAVLAEELGGTTVDGTELALRRYVDRRAKHAGMVQDASLQNKTFYHYPDGPRQEARDELLKRGFDGESDVSYDWLWSGTPLNDPDLGAYDYRFAR
;
A
#
# COMPACT_ATOMS: atom_id res chain seq x y z
N MET A 1 29.68 22.70 26.91
CA MET A 1 29.24 22.01 25.70
C MET A 1 27.72 22.08 25.69
N ALA A 2 27.14 22.86 24.80
CA ALA A 2 25.68 22.87 24.65
C ALA A 2 25.27 21.45 24.21
N SER A 3 24.39 20.80 24.95
CA SER A 3 23.76 19.57 24.52
C SER A 3 23.02 19.92 23.22
N THR A 4 23.49 19.46 22.08
CA THR A 4 22.71 19.47 20.85
C THR A 4 21.50 18.59 21.14
N GLN A 5 20.38 19.23 21.47
CA GLN A 5 19.11 18.53 21.66
C GLN A 5 18.83 17.78 20.35
N SER A 6 18.74 16.45 20.42
CA SER A 6 18.44 15.63 19.23
C SER A 6 17.04 16.01 18.74
N PHE A 7 16.85 16.05 17.43
CA PHE A 7 15.54 16.29 16.84
C PHE A 7 14.69 15.03 17.03
N GLU A 8 13.60 15.13 17.75
CA GLU A 8 12.77 14.01 18.16
C GLU A 8 11.46 13.94 17.35
N VAL A 9 11.12 12.74 16.88
CA VAL A 9 9.90 12.46 16.11
C VAL A 9 9.11 11.34 16.78
N VAL A 10 7.82 11.54 16.99
CA VAL A 10 6.89 10.48 17.40
C VAL A 10 6.02 10.10 16.22
N ILE A 11 5.94 8.81 15.91
CA ILE A 11 5.09 8.23 14.86
C ILE A 11 4.00 7.41 15.54
N VAL A 12 2.75 7.73 15.25
CA VAL A 12 1.58 6.98 15.71
C VAL A 12 1.14 6.04 14.59
N GLY A 13 1.28 4.74 14.82
CA GLY A 13 1.03 3.67 13.87
C GLY A 13 2.31 3.00 13.35
N GLY A 14 2.45 1.71 13.68
CA GLY A 14 3.60 0.86 13.30
C GLY A 14 3.38 0.02 12.05
N GLY A 15 2.47 0.40 11.16
CA GLY A 15 2.28 -0.26 9.86
C GLY A 15 3.42 0.02 8.87
N LEU A 16 3.34 -0.53 7.64
CA LEU A 16 4.41 -0.41 6.64
C LEU A 16 4.86 1.04 6.38
N GLY A 17 3.92 1.98 6.29
CA GLY A 17 4.24 3.41 6.11
C GLY A 17 4.97 4.00 7.32
N GLY A 18 4.47 3.76 8.53
CA GLY A 18 5.08 4.24 9.77
C GLY A 18 6.48 3.67 10.00
N MET A 19 6.67 2.35 9.76
CA MET A 19 7.99 1.71 9.90
C MET A 19 8.98 2.17 8.82
N THR A 20 8.51 2.40 7.59
CA THR A 20 9.34 3.00 6.53
C THR A 20 9.78 4.41 6.91
N ALA A 21 8.87 5.23 7.45
CA ALA A 21 9.18 6.58 7.92
C ALA A 21 10.16 6.55 9.09
N ALA A 22 9.95 5.65 10.06
CA ALA A 22 10.86 5.48 11.20
C ALA A 22 12.28 5.15 10.76
N LEU A 23 12.43 4.18 9.84
CA LEU A 23 13.74 3.80 9.30
C LEU A 23 14.41 4.95 8.51
N ALA A 24 13.62 5.62 7.66
CA ALA A 24 14.13 6.72 6.84
C ALA A 24 14.58 7.91 7.70
N LEU A 25 13.82 8.29 8.72
CA LEU A 25 14.16 9.36 9.65
C LEU A 25 15.36 9.00 10.53
N ARG A 26 15.41 7.77 11.04
CA ARG A 26 16.57 7.23 11.76
C ARG A 26 17.86 7.39 10.96
N GLN A 27 17.84 7.02 9.67
CA GLN A 27 19.00 7.12 8.78
C GLN A 27 19.44 8.59 8.52
N ARG A 28 18.57 9.56 8.78
CA ARG A 28 18.88 11.00 8.79
C ARG A 28 19.41 11.51 10.14
N GLY A 29 19.57 10.62 11.12
CA GLY A 29 20.10 10.94 12.44
C GLY A 29 19.08 11.48 13.44
N LEU A 30 17.77 11.40 13.15
CA LEU A 30 16.71 11.84 14.05
C LEU A 30 16.40 10.76 15.09
N GLY A 31 16.05 11.19 16.31
CA GLY A 31 15.48 10.33 17.33
C GLY A 31 14.02 9.99 16.98
N VAL A 32 13.68 8.69 16.95
CA VAL A 32 12.34 8.25 16.52
C VAL A 32 11.72 7.33 17.56
N THR A 33 10.48 7.60 17.93
CA THR A 33 9.63 6.74 18.74
C THR A 33 8.38 6.34 17.94
N VAL A 34 8.08 5.04 17.86
CA VAL A 34 6.87 4.52 17.22
C VAL A 34 5.91 4.01 18.27
N LEU A 35 4.65 4.44 18.19
CA LEU A 35 3.55 4.01 19.04
C LEU A 35 2.59 3.13 18.22
N GLU A 36 2.46 1.86 18.60
CA GLU A 36 1.57 0.90 17.92
C GLU A 36 0.48 0.44 18.92
N GLN A 37 -0.79 0.50 18.49
CA GLN A 37 -1.91 0.09 19.34
C GLN A 37 -1.98 -1.42 19.56
N ALA A 38 -1.55 -2.22 18.60
CA ALA A 38 -1.52 -3.68 18.76
C ALA A 38 -0.55 -4.10 19.86
N PRO A 39 -0.85 -5.19 20.59
CA PRO A 39 0.01 -5.66 21.67
C PRO A 39 1.36 -6.20 21.21
N GLN A 40 1.47 -6.51 19.93
CA GLN A 40 2.70 -6.95 19.27
C GLN A 40 2.70 -6.50 17.81
N PHE A 41 3.89 -6.31 17.27
CA PHE A 41 4.03 -6.13 15.83
C PHE A 41 3.65 -7.41 15.11
N GLY A 42 2.76 -7.30 14.13
CA GLY A 42 2.29 -8.41 13.33
C GLY A 42 1.26 -7.91 12.32
N GLU A 43 1.22 -8.58 11.21
CA GLU A 43 0.30 -8.25 10.12
C GLU A 43 -0.56 -9.49 9.82
N ILE A 44 -1.82 -9.27 9.48
CA ILE A 44 -2.68 -10.35 8.98
C ILE A 44 -2.04 -10.93 7.74
N GLY A 45 -1.91 -12.25 7.68
CA GLY A 45 -1.32 -12.97 6.56
C GLY A 45 -1.99 -12.60 5.23
N ALA A 46 -1.29 -11.86 4.40
CA ALA A 46 -1.74 -11.42 3.08
C ALA A 46 -0.52 -11.16 2.19
N GLY A 47 -0.73 -11.26 0.89
CA GLY A 47 0.25 -10.79 -0.06
C GLY A 47 0.28 -9.27 -0.17
N ILE A 48 1.43 -8.75 -0.51
CA ILE A 48 1.63 -7.35 -0.89
C ILE A 48 2.54 -7.25 -2.09
N GLN A 49 2.30 -6.25 -2.93
CA GLN A 49 3.10 -5.96 -4.10
C GLN A 49 3.83 -4.63 -3.90
N THR A 50 5.12 -4.60 -4.21
CA THR A 50 5.90 -3.36 -4.31
C THR A 50 6.27 -3.12 -5.76
N ALA A 51 5.68 -2.09 -6.35
CA ALA A 51 6.04 -1.63 -7.67
C ALA A 51 7.40 -0.86 -7.64
N PRO A 52 8.01 -0.57 -8.79
CA PRO A 52 9.34 0.06 -8.86
C PRO A 52 9.51 1.32 -8.02
N ASN A 53 8.49 2.15 -7.90
CA ASN A 53 8.50 3.35 -7.05
C ASN A 53 8.76 3.02 -5.57
N ALA A 54 8.06 2.04 -5.01
CA ALA A 54 8.26 1.59 -3.63
C ALA A 54 9.54 0.77 -3.46
N SER A 55 9.81 -0.16 -4.38
CA SER A 55 11.02 -1.00 -4.33
C SER A 55 12.28 -0.15 -4.34
N ARG A 56 12.32 0.93 -5.12
CA ARG A 56 13.46 1.87 -5.16
C ARG A 56 13.72 2.51 -3.79
N ILE A 57 12.67 2.88 -3.07
CA ILE A 57 12.77 3.45 -1.72
C ILE A 57 13.34 2.41 -0.74
N LEU A 58 12.75 1.23 -0.72
CA LEU A 58 13.20 0.14 0.17
C LEU A 58 14.66 -0.26 -0.10
N LEU A 59 15.06 -0.33 -1.38
CA LEU A 59 16.45 -0.58 -1.77
C LEU A 59 17.38 0.59 -1.39
N GLY A 60 16.90 1.83 -1.53
CA GLY A 60 17.60 3.05 -1.10
C GLY A 60 17.82 3.11 0.41
N LEU A 61 16.95 2.50 1.19
CA LEU A 61 17.09 2.32 2.65
C LEU A 61 18.09 1.19 3.02
N GLY A 62 18.76 0.57 2.05
CA GLY A 62 19.78 -0.45 2.29
C GLY A 62 19.26 -1.86 2.56
N LEU A 63 17.98 -2.13 2.31
CA LEU A 63 17.34 -3.39 2.65
C LEU A 63 17.48 -4.51 1.59
N ARG A 64 18.32 -4.30 0.56
CA ARG A 64 18.44 -5.21 -0.59
C ARG A 64 18.58 -6.68 -0.17
N LYS A 65 19.55 -6.98 0.68
CA LYS A 65 19.85 -8.36 1.06
C LYS A 65 18.69 -9.06 1.77
N GLN A 66 18.02 -8.34 2.67
CA GLN A 66 16.89 -8.84 3.43
C GLN A 66 15.67 -9.05 2.53
N LEU A 67 15.41 -8.12 1.61
CA LEU A 67 14.30 -8.20 0.67
C LEU A 67 14.48 -9.31 -0.36
N GLU A 68 15.72 -9.50 -0.87
CA GLU A 68 16.05 -10.59 -1.78
C GLU A 68 15.88 -11.98 -1.14
N ALA A 69 15.93 -12.08 0.18
CA ALA A 69 15.70 -13.33 0.90
C ALA A 69 14.23 -13.72 1.02
N ILE A 70 13.29 -12.77 0.89
CA ILE A 70 11.86 -12.98 1.14
C ILE A 70 10.95 -12.68 -0.06
N HIS A 71 11.50 -12.16 -1.17
CA HIS A 71 10.69 -11.76 -2.31
C HIS A 71 10.26 -12.93 -3.17
N THR A 72 9.23 -12.69 -3.97
CA THR A 72 8.87 -13.48 -5.14
C THR A 72 8.82 -12.54 -6.33
N GLU A 73 9.54 -12.85 -7.41
CA GLU A 73 9.61 -12.00 -8.59
C GLU A 73 8.65 -12.49 -9.68
N PRO A 74 7.56 -11.74 -9.97
CA PRO A 74 6.69 -12.03 -11.10
C PRO A 74 7.37 -11.67 -12.41
N GLN A 75 7.16 -12.50 -13.43
CA GLN A 75 7.70 -12.25 -14.76
C GLN A 75 6.80 -11.34 -15.58
N ASP A 76 5.49 -11.38 -15.32
CA ASP A 76 4.49 -10.60 -16.03
C ASP A 76 3.35 -10.19 -15.09
N GLN A 77 2.66 -9.10 -15.47
CA GLN A 77 1.30 -8.82 -15.01
C GLN A 77 0.35 -9.14 -16.15
N VAL A 78 -0.56 -10.10 -15.93
CA VAL A 78 -1.51 -10.62 -16.92
C VAL A 78 -2.91 -10.16 -16.60
N ARG A 79 -3.64 -9.68 -17.60
CA ARG A 79 -5.06 -9.34 -17.50
C ARG A 79 -5.86 -10.35 -18.27
N ARG A 80 -6.84 -10.95 -17.61
CA ARG A 80 -7.69 -12.00 -18.17
C ARG A 80 -9.14 -11.60 -18.16
N ARG A 81 -9.88 -12.10 -19.15
CA ARG A 81 -11.32 -12.00 -19.19
C ARG A 81 -11.95 -13.04 -18.26
N TRP A 82 -12.96 -12.63 -17.50
CA TRP A 82 -13.66 -13.48 -16.52
C TRP A 82 -14.28 -14.75 -17.09
N LYS A 83 -14.81 -14.67 -18.31
CA LYS A 83 -15.69 -15.68 -18.91
C LYS A 83 -14.97 -16.90 -19.48
N ASP A 84 -13.79 -16.68 -20.06
CA ASP A 84 -13.05 -17.70 -20.84
C ASP A 84 -11.54 -17.68 -20.55
N GLY A 85 -11.10 -16.82 -19.63
CA GLY A 85 -9.70 -16.66 -19.26
C GLY A 85 -8.77 -16.22 -20.37
N SER A 86 -9.31 -15.70 -21.48
CA SER A 86 -8.50 -15.13 -22.56
C SER A 86 -7.64 -13.98 -22.05
N ILE A 87 -6.39 -13.92 -22.51
CA ILE A 87 -5.48 -12.84 -22.14
C ILE A 87 -5.87 -11.59 -22.94
N ILE A 88 -6.30 -10.55 -22.22
CA ILE A 88 -6.68 -9.25 -22.77
C ILE A 88 -5.61 -8.19 -22.55
N GLY A 89 -4.59 -8.48 -21.79
CA GLY A 89 -3.52 -7.56 -21.51
C GLY A 89 -2.33 -8.24 -20.82
N LEU A 90 -1.06 -7.81 -21.15
CA LEU A 90 0.19 -8.28 -20.51
C LEU A 90 1.17 -7.11 -20.34
N THR A 91 1.74 -6.96 -19.19
CA THR A 91 2.86 -6.06 -18.92
C THR A 91 4.04 -6.89 -18.48
N GLN A 92 5.16 -6.76 -19.19
CA GLN A 92 6.39 -7.44 -18.78
C GLN A 92 6.91 -6.84 -17.48
N LEU A 93 7.24 -7.69 -16.53
CA LEU A 93 7.87 -7.36 -15.26
C LEU A 93 9.31 -7.92 -15.22
N GLY A 94 9.74 -8.50 -14.14
CA GLY A 94 11.06 -9.12 -14.03
C GLY A 94 12.19 -8.19 -14.52
N ASP A 95 13.01 -8.67 -15.42
CA ASP A 95 14.17 -7.92 -15.95
C ASP A 95 13.76 -6.71 -16.80
N ALA A 96 12.65 -6.79 -17.53
CA ALA A 96 12.15 -5.65 -18.31
C ALA A 96 11.79 -4.46 -17.41
N CYS A 97 11.16 -4.75 -16.26
CA CYS A 97 10.84 -3.73 -15.26
C CYS A 97 12.10 -3.10 -14.65
N LYS A 98 13.09 -3.93 -14.28
CA LYS A 98 14.38 -3.46 -13.75
C LYS A 98 15.12 -2.58 -14.75
N GLN A 99 15.14 -2.95 -16.05
CA GLN A 99 15.79 -2.17 -17.11
C GLN A 99 15.10 -0.83 -17.34
N ARG A 100 13.75 -0.81 -17.35
CA ARG A 100 12.98 0.40 -17.63
C ARG A 100 12.96 1.38 -16.47
N TYR A 101 12.80 0.89 -15.22
CA TYR A 101 12.56 1.72 -14.05
C TYR A 101 13.70 1.74 -13.05
N ASN A 102 14.80 1.03 -13.33
CA ASN A 102 15.95 0.86 -12.43
C ASN A 102 15.55 0.34 -11.02
N ALA A 103 14.46 -0.41 -10.96
CA ALA A 103 13.95 -1.03 -9.74
C ALA A 103 13.07 -2.22 -10.07
N PRO A 104 13.02 -3.26 -9.23
CA PRO A 104 12.20 -4.43 -9.45
C PRO A 104 10.73 -4.20 -9.10
N TYR A 105 9.88 -5.07 -9.62
CA TYR A 105 8.52 -5.30 -9.13
C TYR A 105 8.52 -6.61 -8.36
N TRP A 106 8.23 -6.57 -7.06
CA TRP A 106 8.31 -7.75 -6.19
C TRP A 106 7.03 -8.00 -5.42
N HIS A 107 6.76 -9.27 -5.15
CA HIS A 107 5.72 -9.72 -4.25
C HIS A 107 6.32 -10.19 -2.93
N TYR A 108 5.60 -9.95 -1.83
CA TYR A 108 5.99 -10.40 -0.51
C TYR A 108 4.78 -10.95 0.25
N HIS A 109 5.05 -11.74 1.26
CA HIS A 109 4.14 -11.87 2.38
C HIS A 109 4.25 -10.59 3.23
N ARG A 110 3.12 -9.98 3.55
CA ARG A 110 3.09 -8.64 4.19
C ARG A 110 3.81 -8.63 5.54
N ALA A 111 3.64 -9.70 6.35
CA ALA A 111 4.32 -9.82 7.63
C ALA A 111 5.85 -9.93 7.49
N ASP A 112 6.35 -10.60 6.43
CA ASP A 112 7.80 -10.73 6.20
C ASP A 112 8.40 -9.36 5.85
N LEU A 113 7.75 -8.59 4.96
CA LEU A 113 8.19 -7.24 4.65
C LEU A 113 8.15 -6.31 5.87
N HIS A 114 7.11 -6.42 6.69
CA HIS A 114 6.98 -5.68 7.93
C HIS A 114 8.09 -6.05 8.92
N GLY A 115 8.41 -7.35 9.06
CA GLY A 115 9.51 -7.84 9.88
C GLY A 115 10.85 -7.26 9.46
N VAL A 116 11.17 -7.25 8.17
CA VAL A 116 12.40 -6.63 7.64
C VAL A 116 12.52 -5.15 8.02
N LEU A 117 11.43 -4.39 7.91
CA LEU A 117 11.42 -2.97 8.30
C LEU A 117 11.60 -2.81 9.82
N THR A 118 10.90 -3.62 10.61
CA THR A 118 10.98 -3.58 12.07
C THR A 118 12.38 -3.92 12.56
N ASP A 119 12.96 -5.00 12.06
CA ASP A 119 14.33 -5.41 12.41
C ASP A 119 15.35 -4.32 12.06
N ALA A 120 15.22 -3.71 10.88
CA ALA A 120 16.11 -2.62 10.47
C ALA A 120 15.95 -1.36 11.36
N CYS A 121 14.75 -1.08 11.88
CA CYS A 121 14.52 0.02 12.80
C CYS A 121 15.23 -0.16 14.15
N VAL A 122 15.39 -1.39 14.62
CA VAL A 122 15.98 -1.69 15.94
C VAL A 122 17.41 -2.24 15.87
N ASP A 123 17.96 -2.47 14.68
CA ASP A 123 19.32 -2.98 14.51
C ASP A 123 20.35 -1.96 15.07
N PRO A 124 21.10 -2.27 16.12
CA PRO A 124 22.09 -1.36 16.69
C PRO A 124 23.28 -1.10 15.75
N ALA A 125 23.50 -1.96 14.76
CA ALA A 125 24.55 -1.79 13.74
C ALA A 125 24.12 -0.88 12.57
N GLY A 126 22.81 -0.59 12.46
CA GLY A 126 22.28 0.28 11.41
C GLY A 126 22.62 1.77 11.63
N PRO A 127 22.55 2.59 10.58
CA PRO A 127 22.86 4.01 10.67
C PRO A 127 21.83 4.78 11.51
N GLY A 128 22.32 5.70 12.34
CA GLY A 128 21.49 6.57 13.19
C GLY A 128 21.03 5.94 14.50
N PRO A 129 20.28 6.71 15.32
CA PRO A 129 19.78 6.24 16.61
C PRO A 129 18.81 5.06 16.46
N VAL A 130 18.87 4.08 17.36
CA VAL A 130 17.89 2.97 17.36
C VAL A 130 16.49 3.51 17.60
N VAL A 131 15.50 3.05 16.83
CA VAL A 131 14.10 3.45 16.98
C VAL A 131 13.51 2.85 18.25
N ALA A 132 12.85 3.68 19.07
CA ALA A 132 12.09 3.20 20.23
C ALA A 132 10.71 2.71 19.76
N LEU A 133 10.41 1.43 20.00
CA LEU A 133 9.13 0.82 19.63
C LEU A 133 8.27 0.55 20.88
N HIS A 134 7.05 1.07 20.88
CA HIS A 134 6.08 0.88 21.95
C HIS A 134 4.79 0.26 21.39
N THR A 135 4.57 -1.01 21.68
CA THR A 135 3.30 -1.72 21.40
C THR A 135 2.29 -1.51 22.54
N GLY A 136 1.01 -1.86 22.33
CA GLY A 136 -0.06 -1.60 23.29
C GLY A 136 -0.20 -0.12 23.65
N SER A 137 -0.02 0.76 22.64
CA SER A 137 0.08 2.21 22.82
C SER A 137 -1.00 2.92 22.01
N THR A 138 -2.26 2.72 22.38
CA THR A 138 -3.40 3.38 21.75
C THR A 138 -3.39 4.87 22.10
N VAL A 139 -3.18 5.74 21.11
CA VAL A 139 -3.22 7.20 21.28
C VAL A 139 -4.66 7.67 21.35
N THR A 140 -4.99 8.43 22.40
CA THR A 140 -6.35 8.95 22.64
C THR A 140 -6.43 10.46 22.64
N GLU A 141 -5.29 11.17 22.83
CA GLU A 141 -5.25 12.63 22.90
C GLU A 141 -3.97 13.16 22.21
N LEU A 142 -4.07 14.37 21.63
CA LEU A 142 -2.94 15.19 21.21
C LEU A 142 -2.85 16.41 22.11
N ASP A 143 -1.85 16.48 22.98
CA ASP A 143 -1.57 17.67 23.77
C ASP A 143 -0.74 18.66 22.95
N ARG A 144 -1.33 19.80 22.66
CA ARG A 144 -0.74 20.92 21.91
C ARG A 144 -0.53 22.17 22.76
N SER A 145 -0.56 22.04 24.06
CA SER A 145 -0.33 23.14 25.00
C SER A 145 1.02 23.81 24.77
N ASN A 146 2.02 23.03 24.35
CA ASN A 146 3.27 23.54 23.78
C ASN A 146 3.29 23.32 22.26
N PRO A 147 3.02 24.35 21.43
CA PRO A 147 2.95 24.19 19.97
C PRO A 147 4.30 23.83 19.34
N ARG A 148 5.41 24.04 20.03
CA ARG A 148 6.76 23.67 19.56
C ARG A 148 7.12 22.22 19.89
N ARG A 149 6.45 21.62 20.87
CA ARG A 149 6.65 20.22 21.31
C ARG A 149 5.30 19.58 21.63
N PRO A 150 4.51 19.23 20.60
CA PRO A 150 3.27 18.51 20.81
C PRO A 150 3.53 17.14 21.43
N ALA A 151 2.54 16.58 22.11
CA ALA A 151 2.65 15.25 22.66
C ALA A 151 1.47 14.36 22.27
N ALA A 152 1.75 13.08 22.02
CA ALA A 152 0.76 12.01 21.97
C ALA A 152 0.54 11.45 23.37
N VAL A 153 -0.72 11.34 23.79
CA VAL A 153 -1.10 10.72 25.06
C VAL A 153 -1.82 9.42 24.78
N THR A 154 -1.36 8.35 25.39
CA THR A 154 -1.94 7.02 25.25
C THR A 154 -3.04 6.76 26.27
N GLU A 155 -3.87 5.75 26.02
CA GLU A 155 -5.00 5.36 26.88
C GLU A 155 -4.58 5.05 28.32
N ASP A 156 -3.38 4.50 28.50
CA ASP A 156 -2.79 4.20 29.81
C ASP A 156 -2.11 5.43 30.48
N GLY A 157 -2.24 6.62 29.88
CA GLY A 157 -1.75 7.89 30.41
C GLY A 157 -0.27 8.18 30.14
N ARG A 158 0.48 7.35 29.41
CA ARG A 158 1.84 7.69 28.97
C ARG A 158 1.81 8.87 28.02
N ARG A 159 2.78 9.76 28.15
CA ARG A 159 2.91 10.97 27.34
C ARG A 159 4.23 10.95 26.57
N PHE A 160 4.14 11.10 25.24
CA PHE A 160 5.28 11.10 24.33
C PHE A 160 5.36 12.44 23.62
N GLU A 161 6.33 13.25 24.05
CA GLU A 161 6.55 14.62 23.53
C GLU A 161 7.66 14.61 22.49
N ALA A 162 7.48 15.35 21.39
CA ALA A 162 8.46 15.43 20.31
C ALA A 162 8.44 16.79 19.59
N ASP A 163 9.44 17.02 18.75
CA ASP A 163 9.48 18.18 17.85
C ASP A 163 8.46 18.04 16.71
N VAL A 164 8.10 16.80 16.34
CA VAL A 164 7.10 16.46 15.32
C VAL A 164 6.31 15.22 15.74
N LEU A 165 5.00 15.24 15.54
CA LEU A 165 4.11 14.09 15.59
C LEU A 165 3.66 13.70 14.18
N ILE A 166 3.70 12.41 13.86
CA ILE A 166 3.28 11.85 12.56
C ILE A 166 2.18 10.82 12.81
N GLY A 167 0.98 11.08 12.26
CA GLY A 167 -0.10 10.12 12.22
C GLY A 167 0.06 9.19 11.01
N ALA A 168 0.52 7.97 11.23
CA ALA A 168 0.63 6.89 10.27
C ALA A 168 -0.30 5.72 10.63
N ASP A 169 -1.40 6.02 11.31
CA ASP A 169 -2.34 5.12 11.96
C ASP A 169 -3.49 4.65 11.05
N GLY A 170 -3.27 4.75 9.74
CA GLY A 170 -4.06 4.09 8.72
C GLY A 170 -5.40 4.77 8.43
N ILE A 171 -6.27 4.04 7.75
CA ILE A 171 -7.52 4.56 7.19
C ILE A 171 -8.50 5.10 8.26
N ARG A 172 -8.46 4.55 9.47
CA ARG A 172 -9.23 5.00 10.65
C ARG A 172 -8.39 5.88 11.58
N SER A 173 -7.59 6.76 11.01
CA SER A 173 -6.64 7.58 11.75
C SER A 173 -7.28 8.35 12.90
N ARG A 174 -6.88 8.00 14.11
CA ARG A 174 -7.23 8.72 15.33
C ARG A 174 -6.52 10.07 15.40
N VAL A 175 -5.28 10.12 14.90
CA VAL A 175 -4.53 11.39 14.84
C VAL A 175 -5.26 12.40 13.98
N ARG A 176 -5.81 11.99 12.83
CA ARG A 176 -6.61 12.85 11.97
C ARG A 176 -7.84 13.41 12.70
N ASP A 177 -8.57 12.57 13.44
CA ASP A 177 -9.73 13.00 14.23
C ASP A 177 -9.32 14.02 15.31
N LEU A 178 -8.21 13.75 16.00
CA LEU A 178 -7.66 14.62 17.04
C LEU A 178 -7.10 15.95 16.49
N MET A 179 -6.76 16.00 15.20
CA MET A 179 -6.47 17.25 14.48
C MET A 179 -7.72 18.07 14.19
N GLY A 180 -8.92 17.52 14.40
CA GLY A 180 -10.20 18.19 14.09
C GLY A 180 -10.50 18.24 12.59
N LEU A 181 -9.87 17.39 11.79
CA LEU A 181 -10.11 17.35 10.34
C LEU A 181 -11.45 16.67 10.03
N PRO A 182 -12.16 17.10 8.97
CA PRO A 182 -13.44 16.50 8.61
C PRO A 182 -13.26 15.04 8.20
N ASP A 183 -14.23 14.19 8.53
CA ASP A 183 -14.24 12.84 8.00
C ASP A 183 -14.58 12.86 6.50
N THR A 184 -13.64 12.40 5.69
CA THR A 184 -13.76 12.31 4.23
C THR A 184 -13.82 10.86 3.74
N LEU A 185 -13.99 9.91 4.67
CA LEU A 185 -14.06 8.49 4.37
C LEU A 185 -15.36 8.17 3.62
N GLN A 186 -15.25 7.38 2.56
CA GLN A 186 -16.39 6.96 1.73
C GLN A 186 -16.36 5.46 1.51
N PHE A 187 -17.49 4.82 1.73
CA PHE A 187 -17.67 3.43 1.34
C PHE A 187 -17.76 3.32 -0.19
N SER A 188 -17.07 2.35 -0.76
CA SER A 188 -17.01 2.19 -2.22
C SER A 188 -18.19 1.42 -2.82
N GLY A 189 -19.06 0.80 -2.00
CA GLY A 189 -20.06 -0.17 -2.45
C GLY A 189 -19.48 -1.56 -2.74
N GLU A 190 -18.27 -1.84 -2.29
CA GLU A 190 -17.55 -3.10 -2.55
C GLU A 190 -16.83 -3.61 -1.31
N MET A 191 -16.58 -4.91 -1.33
CA MET A 191 -15.72 -5.59 -0.36
C MET A 191 -14.65 -6.41 -1.08
N ALA A 192 -13.58 -6.72 -0.38
CA ALA A 192 -12.54 -7.62 -0.85
C ALA A 192 -12.48 -8.87 0.03
N PHE A 193 -12.59 -10.03 -0.58
CA PHE A 193 -12.13 -11.29 0.02
C PHE A 193 -10.61 -11.39 -0.09
N ARG A 194 -9.97 -11.91 0.94
CA ARG A 194 -8.55 -12.25 0.92
C ARG A 194 -8.33 -13.67 1.40
N ALA A 195 -7.56 -14.44 0.66
CA ALA A 195 -7.20 -15.81 1.00
C ALA A 195 -5.73 -16.09 0.65
N LEU A 196 -5.08 -16.91 1.45
CA LEU A 196 -3.80 -17.54 1.14
C LEU A 196 -4.07 -19.02 0.86
N ILE A 197 -3.82 -19.44 -0.36
CA ILE A 197 -4.00 -20.83 -0.78
C ILE A 197 -2.61 -21.50 -0.81
N PRO A 198 -2.41 -22.64 -0.13
CA PRO A 198 -1.15 -23.37 -0.19
C PRO A 198 -0.76 -23.71 -1.63
N GLY A 199 0.48 -23.39 -2.00
CA GLY A 199 0.97 -23.54 -3.37
C GLY A 199 1.02 -24.98 -3.85
N ASP A 200 1.23 -25.94 -2.94
CA ASP A 200 1.20 -27.38 -3.22
C ASP A 200 -0.17 -27.86 -3.71
N LEU A 201 -1.27 -27.31 -3.16
CA LEU A 201 -2.63 -27.61 -3.62
C LEU A 201 -2.89 -27.06 -5.02
N ILE A 202 -2.32 -25.90 -5.35
CA ILE A 202 -2.39 -25.31 -6.69
C ILE A 202 -1.58 -26.13 -7.69
N ALA A 203 -0.37 -26.54 -7.32
CA ALA A 203 0.54 -27.31 -8.17
C ALA A 203 0.04 -28.74 -8.43
N ALA A 204 -0.67 -29.34 -7.48
CA ALA A 204 -1.18 -30.71 -7.60
C ALA A 204 -2.35 -30.86 -8.59
N ASP A 205 -3.10 -29.79 -8.86
CA ASP A 205 -4.28 -29.82 -9.73
C ASP A 205 -3.92 -29.42 -11.17
N PRO A 206 -4.16 -30.27 -12.19
CA PRO A 206 -3.92 -29.94 -13.59
C PRO A 206 -4.59 -28.66 -14.07
N ALA A 207 -5.75 -28.28 -13.50
CA ALA A 207 -6.49 -27.08 -13.89
C ALA A 207 -5.82 -25.79 -13.38
N THR A 208 -5.01 -25.86 -12.33
CA THR A 208 -4.41 -24.69 -11.68
C THR A 208 -2.88 -24.68 -11.67
N ARG A 209 -2.21 -25.81 -11.94
CA ARG A 209 -0.73 -25.93 -11.87
C ARG A 209 0.01 -24.88 -12.69
N PHE A 210 -0.54 -24.46 -13.83
CA PHE A 210 0.07 -23.45 -14.70
C PHE A 210 0.34 -22.12 -13.98
N LEU A 211 -0.35 -21.84 -12.86
CA LEU A 211 -0.13 -20.67 -12.02
C LEU A 211 1.21 -20.73 -11.26
N MET A 212 1.76 -21.94 -11.12
CA MET A 212 3.04 -22.19 -10.43
C MET A 212 4.20 -22.37 -11.41
N ASP A 213 3.93 -22.63 -12.69
CA ASP A 213 4.97 -22.84 -13.71
C ASP A 213 5.71 -21.53 -14.06
N ARG A 214 4.98 -20.42 -14.01
CA ARG A 214 5.51 -19.06 -14.25
C ARG A 214 4.83 -18.09 -13.30
N PHE A 215 5.60 -17.49 -12.41
CA PHE A 215 5.04 -16.53 -11.44
C PHE A 215 4.59 -15.26 -12.14
N GLN A 216 3.32 -14.95 -11.98
CA GLN A 216 2.66 -13.80 -12.59
C GLN A 216 1.81 -13.08 -11.54
N SER A 217 1.61 -11.78 -11.73
CA SER A 217 0.50 -11.06 -11.13
C SER A 217 -0.67 -11.12 -12.10
N THR A 218 -1.76 -11.77 -11.74
CA THR A 218 -2.91 -11.92 -12.65
C THR A 218 -4.12 -11.19 -12.12
N ILE A 219 -4.79 -10.45 -13.02
CA ILE A 219 -6.04 -9.74 -12.75
C ILE A 219 -7.10 -10.26 -13.70
N TRP A 220 -8.20 -10.77 -13.18
CA TRP A 220 -9.36 -11.18 -13.95
C TRP A 220 -10.40 -10.07 -13.93
N TYR A 221 -10.77 -9.56 -15.09
CA TYR A 221 -11.75 -8.49 -15.25
C TYR A 221 -13.11 -9.08 -15.59
N GLY A 222 -14.14 -8.67 -14.84
CA GLY A 222 -15.53 -9.12 -15.07
C GLY A 222 -16.57 -8.08 -14.69
N PRO A 223 -17.83 -8.32 -15.04
CA PRO A 223 -18.91 -7.43 -14.67
C PRO A 223 -19.00 -7.22 -13.15
N GLU A 224 -18.95 -5.98 -12.71
CA GLU A 224 -19.10 -5.55 -11.31
C GLU A 224 -18.07 -6.11 -10.33
N ARG A 225 -17.14 -6.97 -10.75
CA ARG A 225 -16.15 -7.62 -9.88
C ARG A 225 -14.87 -7.94 -10.61
N HIS A 226 -13.79 -8.13 -9.85
CA HIS A 226 -12.53 -8.62 -10.38
C HIS A 226 -11.84 -9.53 -9.36
N LEU A 227 -10.87 -10.29 -9.83
CA LEU A 227 -10.07 -11.17 -9.00
C LEU A 227 -8.59 -10.94 -9.30
N VAL A 228 -7.79 -10.76 -8.25
CA VAL A 228 -6.33 -10.67 -8.35
C VAL A 228 -5.72 -11.86 -7.66
N HIS A 229 -4.72 -12.46 -8.29
CA HIS A 229 -3.90 -13.47 -7.62
C HIS A 229 -2.44 -13.37 -8.04
N TYR A 230 -1.57 -13.75 -7.15
CA TYR A 230 -0.12 -13.81 -7.36
C TYR A 230 0.57 -14.68 -6.30
N VAL A 231 1.69 -15.24 -6.68
CA VAL A 231 2.49 -16.12 -5.84
C VAL A 231 3.35 -15.29 -4.88
N ILE A 232 3.49 -15.78 -3.64
CA ILE A 232 4.37 -15.21 -2.61
C ILE A 232 5.21 -16.31 -1.95
N ARG A 233 6.25 -15.92 -1.19
CA ARG A 233 7.20 -16.82 -0.53
C ARG A 233 7.73 -17.91 -1.47
N GLY A 234 8.13 -17.51 -2.69
CA GLY A 234 8.74 -18.42 -3.65
C GLY A 234 7.88 -19.62 -4.09
N GLY A 235 6.55 -19.55 -3.95
CA GLY A 235 5.64 -20.64 -4.30
C GLY A 235 4.92 -21.29 -3.12
N GLU A 236 5.22 -20.90 -1.89
CA GLU A 236 4.58 -21.46 -0.70
C GLU A 236 3.08 -21.16 -0.67
N TYR A 237 2.70 -19.96 -1.11
CA TYR A 237 1.29 -19.53 -1.18
C TYR A 237 0.95 -18.84 -2.49
N LEU A 238 -0.29 -19.06 -2.94
CA LEU A 238 -0.99 -18.19 -3.88
C LEU A 238 -1.86 -17.22 -3.07
N ASN A 239 -1.56 -15.94 -3.13
CA ASN A 239 -2.39 -14.89 -2.57
C ASN A 239 -3.53 -14.58 -3.51
N VAL A 240 -4.75 -14.52 -3.00
CA VAL A 240 -5.97 -14.19 -3.73
C VAL A 240 -6.66 -12.99 -3.10
N VAL A 241 -7.06 -12.02 -3.94
CA VAL A 241 -7.88 -10.87 -3.56
C VAL A 241 -9.06 -10.79 -4.51
N GLY A 242 -10.26 -11.01 -4.03
CA GLY A 242 -11.49 -10.97 -4.81
C GLY A 242 -12.33 -9.76 -4.44
N CYS A 243 -12.48 -8.78 -5.34
CA CYS A 243 -13.33 -7.60 -5.13
C CYS A 243 -14.71 -7.84 -5.73
N VAL A 244 -15.76 -7.62 -4.92
CA VAL A 244 -17.15 -7.86 -5.29
C VAL A 244 -18.06 -6.75 -4.74
N PRO A 245 -19.24 -6.53 -5.33
CA PRO A 245 -20.24 -5.63 -4.77
C PRO A 245 -20.65 -6.04 -3.35
N CYS A 246 -20.91 -5.05 -2.51
CA CYS A 246 -21.30 -5.24 -1.12
C CYS A 246 -22.34 -4.20 -0.72
N THR A 247 -23.29 -4.59 0.14
CA THR A 247 -24.27 -3.67 0.73
C THR A 247 -23.74 -2.98 1.98
N ASP A 248 -24.36 -1.87 2.37
CA ASP A 248 -23.97 -1.09 3.55
C ASP A 248 -24.01 -1.91 4.84
N ASP A 249 -24.97 -2.84 4.99
CA ASP A 249 -25.10 -3.69 6.18
C ASP A 249 -23.90 -4.60 6.42
N VAL A 250 -23.23 -5.04 5.35
CA VAL A 250 -21.99 -5.83 5.43
C VAL A 250 -20.80 -4.92 5.69
N ALA A 251 -20.84 -3.69 5.15
CA ALA A 251 -19.81 -2.70 5.36
C ALA A 251 -19.63 -2.28 6.83
N GLU A 252 -20.71 -2.30 7.63
CA GLU A 252 -20.64 -1.98 9.06
C GLU A 252 -19.72 -2.91 9.84
N LYS A 253 -19.58 -4.17 9.43
CA LYS A 253 -18.68 -5.14 10.06
C LYS A 253 -17.21 -4.89 9.73
N TRP A 254 -16.89 -4.03 8.76
CA TRP A 254 -15.57 -3.62 8.28
C TRP A 254 -14.62 -4.78 7.93
N THR A 255 -14.45 -5.74 8.82
CA THR A 255 -13.64 -6.96 8.65
C THR A 255 -14.38 -8.13 9.26
N ALA A 256 -14.55 -9.21 8.53
CA ALA A 256 -15.16 -10.42 9.02
C ALA A 256 -14.41 -11.66 8.51
N GLN A 257 -14.49 -12.74 9.26
CA GLN A 257 -14.14 -14.05 8.75
C GLN A 257 -15.23 -14.49 7.79
N ALA A 258 -14.85 -14.94 6.58
CA ALA A 258 -15.72 -15.47 5.56
C ALA A 258 -15.43 -16.95 5.34
N GLY A 259 -16.41 -17.69 4.82
CA GLY A 259 -16.21 -19.07 4.42
C GLY A 259 -15.56 -19.18 3.03
N ALA A 260 -14.84 -20.27 2.78
CA ALA A 260 -14.33 -20.58 1.45
C ALA A 260 -15.46 -20.66 0.41
N ASP A 261 -16.62 -21.18 0.81
CA ASP A 261 -17.83 -21.27 -0.05
C ASP A 261 -18.36 -19.89 -0.44
N GLU A 262 -18.30 -18.89 0.46
CA GLU A 262 -18.69 -17.52 0.15
C GLU A 262 -17.81 -16.92 -0.95
N LEU A 263 -16.49 -17.15 -0.86
CA LEU A 263 -15.54 -16.71 -1.88
C LEU A 263 -15.82 -17.37 -3.23
N VAL A 264 -16.04 -18.68 -3.27
CA VAL A 264 -16.38 -19.41 -4.52
C VAL A 264 -17.70 -18.90 -5.10
N ASN A 265 -18.73 -18.79 -4.29
CA ASN A 265 -20.08 -18.36 -4.70
C ASN A 265 -20.13 -16.89 -5.14
N ALA A 266 -19.13 -16.09 -4.79
CA ALA A 266 -19.01 -14.71 -5.24
C ALA A 266 -18.66 -14.58 -6.73
N TYR A 267 -18.27 -15.68 -7.42
CA TYR A 267 -17.84 -15.68 -8.83
C TYR A 267 -18.63 -16.65 -9.72
N PRO A 268 -19.97 -16.56 -9.75
CA PRO A 268 -20.82 -17.49 -10.51
C PRO A 268 -20.59 -17.33 -12.02
N GLY A 269 -20.40 -18.45 -12.72
CA GLY A 269 -20.22 -18.48 -14.18
C GLY A 269 -18.90 -17.94 -14.69
N TRP A 270 -17.92 -17.74 -13.80
CA TRP A 270 -16.55 -17.42 -14.19
C TRP A 270 -15.85 -18.66 -14.74
N ASP A 271 -14.73 -18.43 -15.44
CA ASP A 271 -13.90 -19.49 -15.99
C ASP A 271 -13.61 -20.60 -14.97
N ASP A 272 -13.69 -21.86 -15.39
CA ASP A 272 -13.54 -23.03 -14.52
C ASP A 272 -12.21 -23.05 -13.74
N ARG A 273 -11.17 -22.41 -14.26
CA ARG A 273 -9.87 -22.28 -13.56
C ARG A 273 -9.98 -21.39 -12.32
N VAL A 274 -10.86 -20.37 -12.35
CA VAL A 274 -11.13 -19.54 -11.18
C VAL A 274 -11.84 -20.37 -10.12
N ALA A 275 -12.89 -21.08 -10.48
CA ALA A 275 -13.60 -21.98 -9.56
C ALA A 275 -12.66 -23.04 -8.95
N ALA A 276 -11.83 -23.70 -9.81
CA ALA A 276 -10.87 -24.68 -9.38
C ALA A 276 -9.81 -24.11 -8.42
N MET A 277 -9.35 -22.87 -8.64
CA MET A 277 -8.43 -22.18 -7.76
C MET A 277 -9.07 -21.82 -6.42
N LEU A 278 -10.23 -21.18 -6.45
CA LEU A 278 -10.92 -20.69 -5.24
C LEU A 278 -11.40 -21.82 -4.34
N SER A 279 -11.79 -22.97 -4.90
CA SER A 279 -12.18 -24.17 -4.14
C SER A 279 -11.08 -24.75 -3.24
N LYS A 280 -9.83 -24.32 -3.43
CA LYS A 280 -8.67 -24.73 -2.61
C LYS A 280 -8.42 -23.79 -1.43
N ALA A 281 -9.16 -22.68 -1.34
CA ALA A 281 -9.13 -21.83 -0.15
C ALA A 281 -9.63 -22.63 1.06
N LYS A 282 -8.96 -22.43 2.20
CA LYS A 282 -9.39 -22.97 3.50
C LYS A 282 -10.24 -21.93 4.23
N ASP A 283 -10.67 -22.26 5.44
CA ASP A 283 -11.56 -21.41 6.25
C ASP A 283 -10.93 -20.10 6.77
N ASP A 284 -9.70 -19.79 6.36
CA ASP A 284 -8.99 -18.55 6.70
C ASP A 284 -9.28 -17.40 5.72
N VAL A 285 -10.43 -17.42 5.06
CA VAL A 285 -10.85 -16.33 4.17
C VAL A 285 -11.32 -15.14 5.02
N MET A 286 -10.74 -13.99 4.77
CA MET A 286 -11.15 -12.73 5.40
C MET A 286 -11.85 -11.84 4.40
N SER A 287 -12.87 -11.12 4.85
CA SER A 287 -13.56 -10.10 4.06
C SER A 287 -13.36 -8.71 4.65
N PHE A 288 -13.18 -7.73 3.77
CA PHE A 288 -12.92 -6.34 4.14
C PHE A 288 -13.79 -5.41 3.30
N ALA A 289 -14.60 -4.58 3.93
CA ALA A 289 -15.27 -3.51 3.23
C ALA A 289 -14.25 -2.49 2.69
N LEU A 290 -14.41 -2.10 1.43
CA LEU A 290 -13.48 -1.20 0.77
C LEU A 290 -13.92 0.25 0.92
N TYR A 291 -13.08 1.03 1.56
CA TYR A 291 -13.24 2.47 1.74
C TYR A 291 -12.11 3.23 1.08
N HIS A 292 -12.39 4.48 0.73
CA HIS A 292 -11.39 5.44 0.28
C HIS A 292 -11.68 6.82 0.90
N ARG A 293 -10.68 7.70 0.93
CA ARG A 293 -10.90 9.11 1.32
C ARG A 293 -11.06 9.97 0.08
N ARG A 294 -11.96 10.96 0.13
CA ARG A 294 -11.89 12.06 -0.81
C ARG A 294 -10.59 12.82 -0.61
N ARG A 295 -10.08 13.40 -1.67
CA ARG A 295 -8.91 14.27 -1.59
C ARG A 295 -9.12 15.33 -0.51
N ASP A 296 -8.16 15.45 0.36
CA ASP A 296 -8.10 16.47 1.39
C ASP A 296 -6.70 17.11 1.32
N PRO A 297 -6.61 18.43 1.11
CA PRO A 297 -5.32 19.09 1.03
C PRO A 297 -4.67 19.29 2.40
N VAL A 298 -5.40 19.06 3.49
CA VAL A 298 -4.88 19.30 4.85
C VAL A 298 -4.29 18.03 5.43
N TRP A 299 -2.97 17.94 5.38
CA TRP A 299 -2.18 16.85 5.97
C TRP A 299 -1.33 17.30 7.15
N VAL A 300 -1.26 18.59 7.41
CA VAL A 300 -0.39 19.18 8.42
C VAL A 300 -1.14 20.28 9.17
N ASP A 301 -0.97 20.30 10.49
CA ASP A 301 -1.39 21.38 11.38
C ASP A 301 -0.30 21.64 12.43
N GLY A 302 0.41 22.78 12.28
CA GLY A 302 1.58 23.08 13.07
C GLY A 302 2.69 22.02 12.91
N ARG A 303 2.97 21.31 13.99
CA ARG A 303 3.99 20.24 14.05
C ARG A 303 3.39 18.83 14.10
N VAL A 304 2.14 18.68 13.69
CA VAL A 304 1.48 17.38 13.50
C VAL A 304 1.26 17.16 12.02
N ALA A 305 1.69 16.02 11.50
CA ALA A 305 1.54 15.64 10.09
C ALA A 305 0.88 14.26 9.98
N LEU A 306 0.20 14.03 8.85
CA LEU A 306 -0.36 12.72 8.48
C LEU A 306 0.49 12.06 7.39
N LEU A 307 0.43 10.72 7.30
CA LEU A 307 1.15 9.92 6.34
C LEU A 307 0.30 8.70 5.91
N GLY A 308 0.37 8.35 4.63
CA GLY A 308 -0.27 7.16 4.09
C GLY A 308 -1.81 7.22 4.15
N ASP A 309 -2.46 6.14 4.53
CA ASP A 309 -3.93 6.04 4.55
C ASP A 309 -4.61 7.01 5.52
N ALA A 310 -3.87 7.56 6.48
CA ALA A 310 -4.39 8.64 7.36
C ALA A 310 -4.76 9.89 6.56
N CYS A 311 -4.10 10.14 5.42
CA CYS A 311 -4.39 11.28 4.55
C CYS A 311 -4.96 10.91 3.17
N HIS A 312 -4.56 9.80 2.56
CA HIS A 312 -4.94 9.47 1.18
C HIS A 312 -5.33 8.02 0.95
N ALA A 313 -6.09 7.41 1.87
CA ALA A 313 -6.62 6.06 1.68
C ALA A 313 -7.29 5.92 0.30
N MET A 314 -6.95 4.85 -0.41
CA MET A 314 -7.37 4.58 -1.79
C MET A 314 -7.83 3.14 -1.98
N LEU A 315 -8.59 2.91 -3.03
CA LEU A 315 -9.01 1.55 -3.42
C LEU A 315 -7.79 0.73 -3.89
N PRO A 316 -7.80 -0.62 -3.75
CA PRO A 316 -6.62 -1.45 -4.00
C PRO A 316 -6.29 -1.69 -5.48
N TYR A 317 -7.00 -1.06 -6.41
CA TYR A 317 -6.98 -1.35 -7.86
C TYR A 317 -5.64 -1.12 -8.57
N GLN A 318 -4.70 -0.40 -7.97
CA GLN A 318 -3.35 -0.21 -8.52
C GLN A 318 -2.25 -0.79 -7.64
N ALA A 319 -2.61 -1.45 -6.53
CA ALA A 319 -1.66 -1.95 -5.53
C ALA A 319 -0.68 -0.86 -5.02
N GLN A 320 -1.17 0.39 -4.84
CA GLN A 320 -0.34 1.56 -4.56
C GLN A 320 -0.44 2.10 -3.13
N GLY A 321 -1.42 1.71 -2.31
CA GLY A 321 -1.58 2.30 -0.98
C GLY A 321 -0.30 2.29 -0.15
N ALA A 322 0.32 1.12 0.02
CA ALA A 322 1.59 1.01 0.74
C ALA A 322 2.75 1.70 0.01
N SER A 323 2.78 1.65 -1.33
CA SER A 323 3.81 2.32 -2.13
C SER A 323 3.77 3.84 -1.94
N GLN A 324 2.58 4.43 -1.91
CA GLN A 324 2.41 5.87 -1.68
C GLN A 324 2.79 6.26 -0.25
N ALA A 325 2.49 5.42 0.76
CA ALA A 325 2.95 5.65 2.13
C ALA A 325 4.48 5.57 2.25
N MET A 326 5.15 4.69 1.50
CA MET A 326 6.62 4.62 1.44
C MET A 326 7.21 5.86 0.75
N GLU A 327 6.57 6.37 -0.30
CA GLU A 327 6.97 7.64 -0.93
C GLU A 327 6.81 8.82 0.02
N ASP A 328 5.71 8.87 0.78
CA ASP A 328 5.51 9.87 1.83
C ASP A 328 6.64 9.83 2.85
N ALA A 329 6.98 8.63 3.33
CA ALA A 329 8.04 8.40 4.29
C ALA A 329 9.41 8.91 3.79
N ALA A 330 9.73 8.65 2.53
CA ALA A 330 10.97 9.10 1.92
C ALA A 330 11.06 10.63 1.83
N VAL A 331 9.99 11.29 1.34
CA VAL A 331 9.94 12.75 1.23
C VAL A 331 9.96 13.41 2.61
N LEU A 332 9.17 12.88 3.56
CA LEU A 332 9.12 13.41 4.91
C LEU A 332 10.50 13.33 5.59
N ALA A 333 11.21 12.20 5.43
CA ALA A 333 12.55 12.04 5.98
C ALA A 333 13.59 12.96 5.29
N GLU A 334 13.45 13.26 4.02
CA GLU A 334 14.29 14.22 3.32
C GLU A 334 14.08 15.63 3.84
N GLU A 335 12.82 16.07 3.96
CA GLU A 335 12.47 17.41 4.41
C GLU A 335 12.84 17.64 5.89
N LEU A 336 12.60 16.67 6.76
CA LEU A 336 12.94 16.78 8.19
C LEU A 336 14.44 16.59 8.43
N GLY A 337 15.11 15.71 7.70
CA GLY A 337 16.57 15.50 7.83
C GLY A 337 17.41 16.66 7.32
N GLY A 338 16.84 17.54 6.49
CA GLY A 338 17.49 18.74 5.97
C GLY A 338 17.19 20.03 6.73
N THR A 339 16.48 19.96 7.87
CA THR A 339 16.01 21.14 8.59
C THR A 339 16.46 21.18 10.05
N THR A 340 16.26 22.33 10.70
CA THR A 340 16.43 22.53 12.13
C THR A 340 15.07 22.48 12.84
N VAL A 341 15.04 22.39 14.17
CA VAL A 341 13.81 22.43 14.96
C VAL A 341 12.94 23.67 14.63
N ASP A 342 13.56 24.82 14.36
CA ASP A 342 12.83 26.04 13.99
C ASP A 342 12.25 25.98 12.57
N GLY A 343 12.87 25.24 11.67
CA GLY A 343 12.40 25.06 10.29
C GLY A 343 11.35 23.97 10.08
N THR A 344 10.95 23.27 11.14
CA THR A 344 10.05 22.09 11.10
C THR A 344 8.75 22.36 10.34
N GLU A 345 8.02 23.42 10.66
CA GLU A 345 6.72 23.68 10.02
C GLU A 345 6.86 23.97 8.51
N LEU A 346 7.96 24.60 8.10
CA LEU A 346 8.23 24.82 6.69
C LEU A 346 8.57 23.49 5.98
N ALA A 347 9.34 22.61 6.63
CA ALA A 347 9.66 21.28 6.11
C ALA A 347 8.39 20.43 5.93
N LEU A 348 7.48 20.45 6.89
CA LEU A 348 6.20 19.75 6.81
C LEU A 348 5.30 20.31 5.69
N ARG A 349 5.28 21.61 5.46
CA ARG A 349 4.57 22.21 4.31
C ARG A 349 5.17 21.75 2.99
N ARG A 350 6.50 21.73 2.83
CA ARG A 350 7.15 21.22 1.63
C ARG A 350 6.87 19.74 1.39
N TYR A 351 6.81 18.94 2.46
CA TYR A 351 6.36 17.55 2.36
C TYR A 351 4.99 17.43 1.70
N VAL A 352 4.00 18.21 2.15
CA VAL A 352 2.65 18.23 1.57
C VAL A 352 2.67 18.69 0.11
N ASP A 353 3.38 19.78 -0.19
CA ASP A 353 3.48 20.34 -1.56
C ASP A 353 4.05 19.32 -2.55
N ARG A 354 5.01 18.50 -2.11
CA ARG A 354 5.63 17.46 -2.94
C ARG A 354 4.77 16.21 -3.09
N ARG A 355 3.90 15.91 -2.11
CA ARG A 355 3.18 14.64 -2.05
C ARG A 355 1.70 14.71 -2.40
N ALA A 356 0.97 15.71 -1.91
CA ALA A 356 -0.50 15.71 -1.95
C ALA A 356 -1.07 15.63 -3.36
N LYS A 357 -0.44 16.31 -4.33
CA LYS A 357 -0.87 16.28 -5.73
C LYS A 357 -0.73 14.88 -6.31
N HIS A 358 0.45 14.25 -6.18
CA HIS A 358 0.71 12.93 -6.76
C HIS A 358 -0.13 11.84 -6.10
N ALA A 359 -0.17 11.77 -4.76
CA ALA A 359 -1.00 10.81 -4.04
C ALA A 359 -2.49 10.94 -4.41
N GLY A 360 -2.98 12.18 -4.55
CA GLY A 360 -4.35 12.44 -5.01
C GLY A 360 -4.60 11.97 -6.44
N MET A 361 -3.62 12.08 -7.34
CA MET A 361 -3.72 11.52 -8.70
C MET A 361 -3.83 9.99 -8.66
N VAL A 362 -3.06 9.32 -7.79
CA VAL A 362 -3.14 7.86 -7.61
C VAL A 362 -4.49 7.45 -7.02
N GLN A 363 -5.04 8.22 -6.07
CA GLN A 363 -6.40 7.98 -5.55
C GLN A 363 -7.45 8.02 -6.66
N ASP A 364 -7.43 9.06 -7.52
CA ASP A 364 -8.39 9.21 -8.61
C ASP A 364 -8.26 8.10 -9.65
N ALA A 365 -7.02 7.76 -10.04
CA ALA A 365 -6.76 6.68 -10.97
C ALA A 365 -7.22 5.32 -10.39
N SER A 366 -7.04 5.11 -9.09
CA SER A 366 -7.53 3.91 -8.40
C SER A 366 -9.07 3.84 -8.44
N LEU A 367 -9.74 4.95 -8.22
CA LEU A 367 -11.21 5.04 -8.30
C LEU A 367 -11.71 4.83 -9.75
N GLN A 368 -11.01 5.37 -10.75
CA GLN A 368 -11.34 5.15 -12.16
C GLN A 368 -11.20 3.68 -12.56
N ASN A 369 -10.16 3.00 -12.06
CA ASN A 369 -9.95 1.58 -12.31
C ASN A 369 -11.10 0.70 -11.81
N LYS A 370 -11.83 1.10 -10.77
CA LYS A 370 -13.04 0.43 -10.33
C LYS A 370 -14.03 0.28 -11.50
N THR A 371 -14.33 1.35 -12.22
CA THR A 371 -15.22 1.31 -13.37
C THR A 371 -14.60 0.57 -14.56
N PHE A 372 -13.32 0.81 -14.82
CA PHE A 372 -12.60 0.23 -15.96
C PHE A 372 -12.48 -1.30 -15.87
N TYR A 373 -12.23 -1.85 -14.68
CA TYR A 373 -12.15 -3.31 -14.48
C TYR A 373 -13.52 -3.99 -14.58
N HIS A 374 -14.58 -3.29 -14.21
CA HIS A 374 -15.91 -3.84 -13.96
C HIS A 374 -16.92 -3.57 -15.08
N TYR A 375 -16.48 -3.16 -16.27
CA TYR A 375 -17.41 -3.01 -17.40
C TYR A 375 -18.20 -4.29 -17.65
N PRO A 376 -19.55 -4.19 -17.79
CA PRO A 376 -20.35 -5.29 -18.29
C PRO A 376 -19.94 -5.65 -19.72
N ASP A 377 -20.19 -6.90 -20.12
CA ASP A 377 -19.96 -7.36 -21.49
C ASP A 377 -20.66 -6.44 -22.50
N GLY A 378 -19.95 -6.06 -23.56
CA GLY A 378 -20.44 -5.17 -24.60
C GLY A 378 -19.41 -4.16 -25.09
N PRO A 379 -19.84 -3.14 -25.86
CA PRO A 379 -18.92 -2.28 -26.61
C PRO A 379 -17.84 -1.57 -25.77
N ARG A 380 -18.15 -1.17 -24.55
CA ARG A 380 -17.15 -0.54 -23.65
C ARG A 380 -16.08 -1.54 -23.19
N GLN A 381 -16.50 -2.75 -22.84
CA GLN A 381 -15.58 -3.82 -22.47
C GLN A 381 -14.71 -4.23 -23.66
N GLU A 382 -15.30 -4.37 -24.85
CA GLU A 382 -14.57 -4.70 -26.09
C GLU A 382 -13.52 -3.64 -26.42
N ALA A 383 -13.87 -2.37 -26.35
CA ALA A 383 -12.95 -1.26 -26.58
C ALA A 383 -11.80 -1.25 -25.54
N ARG A 384 -12.10 -1.52 -24.25
CA ARG A 384 -11.08 -1.68 -23.21
C ARG A 384 -10.13 -2.84 -23.53
N ASP A 385 -10.67 -3.99 -23.90
CA ASP A 385 -9.86 -5.18 -24.17
C ASP A 385 -8.94 -4.97 -25.38
N GLU A 386 -9.41 -4.30 -26.42
CA GLU A 386 -8.58 -3.91 -27.57
C GLU A 386 -7.50 -2.89 -27.18
N LEU A 387 -7.83 -1.92 -26.34
CA LEU A 387 -6.84 -0.96 -25.81
C LEU A 387 -5.74 -1.68 -25.02
N LEU A 388 -6.10 -2.61 -24.15
CA LEU A 388 -5.16 -3.39 -23.35
C LEU A 388 -4.28 -4.28 -24.20
N LYS A 389 -4.79 -4.89 -25.26
CA LYS A 389 -4.00 -5.70 -26.22
C LYS A 389 -2.94 -4.87 -26.92
N ARG A 390 -3.28 -3.64 -27.36
CA ARG A 390 -2.32 -2.72 -28.00
C ARG A 390 -1.19 -2.30 -27.09
N GLY A 391 -1.43 -2.26 -25.77
CA GLY A 391 -0.44 -1.93 -24.77
C GLY A 391 0.77 -2.85 -24.70
N PHE A 392 0.67 -4.04 -25.29
CA PHE A 392 1.78 -4.99 -25.36
C PHE A 392 2.84 -4.62 -26.39
N ASP A 393 2.45 -3.92 -27.44
CA ASP A 393 3.33 -3.61 -28.57
C ASP A 393 4.17 -2.34 -28.34
N GLY A 394 4.13 -1.76 -27.14
CA GLY A 394 4.87 -0.55 -26.78
C GLY A 394 4.29 0.75 -27.35
N GLU A 395 3.17 0.67 -28.04
CA GLU A 395 2.52 1.81 -28.70
C GLU A 395 1.30 2.37 -27.96
N SER A 396 0.94 1.81 -26.76
CA SER A 396 -0.28 2.23 -26.09
C SER A 396 -0.05 3.23 -24.98
N ASP A 397 -1.08 4.10 -24.79
CA ASP A 397 -1.19 5.07 -23.71
C ASP A 397 -1.38 4.44 -22.30
N VAL A 398 -1.36 3.10 -22.18
CA VAL A 398 -1.47 2.38 -20.89
C VAL A 398 -0.09 2.21 -20.28
N SER A 399 0.63 3.31 -20.07
CA SER A 399 1.94 3.27 -19.42
C SER A 399 1.81 3.47 -17.92
N TYR A 400 2.58 2.67 -17.16
CA TYR A 400 2.81 2.91 -15.73
C TYR A 400 3.96 3.90 -15.47
N ASP A 401 4.51 4.54 -16.50
CA ASP A 401 5.68 5.42 -16.37
C ASP A 401 5.43 6.55 -15.38
N TRP A 402 4.27 7.18 -15.45
CA TRP A 402 3.88 8.24 -14.52
C TRP A 402 3.86 7.80 -13.04
N LEU A 403 3.67 6.50 -12.80
CA LEU A 403 3.54 5.91 -11.48
C LEU A 403 4.85 5.24 -11.02
N TRP A 404 5.60 4.60 -11.93
CA TRP A 404 6.74 3.77 -11.58
C TRP A 404 8.10 4.43 -11.85
N SER A 405 8.19 5.42 -12.77
CA SER A 405 9.46 6.06 -13.17
C SER A 405 9.95 7.07 -12.15
N GLY A 406 9.05 7.86 -11.57
CA GLY A 406 9.38 8.92 -10.63
C GLY A 406 9.67 8.37 -9.23
N THR A 407 10.65 8.97 -8.55
CA THR A 407 10.58 9.11 -7.11
C THR A 407 10.22 10.55 -6.83
N PRO A 408 9.41 10.83 -5.82
CA PRO A 408 9.14 12.21 -5.39
C PRO A 408 10.41 12.96 -4.97
N LEU A 409 11.55 12.26 -4.89
CA LEU A 409 12.86 12.80 -4.55
C LEU A 409 13.55 13.53 -5.72
N ASN A 410 13.24 13.20 -6.99
CA ASN A 410 14.06 13.60 -8.13
C ASN A 410 13.34 14.39 -9.23
N ASP A 411 12.01 14.60 -9.17
CA ASP A 411 11.28 15.24 -10.26
C ASP A 411 10.23 16.26 -9.78
N PRO A 412 10.54 17.57 -9.84
CA PRO A 412 9.57 18.61 -9.53
C PRO A 412 8.47 18.74 -10.60
N ASP A 413 8.62 18.13 -11.79
CA ASP A 413 7.73 18.29 -12.93
C ASP A 413 6.76 17.11 -13.17
N LEU A 414 6.65 16.15 -12.23
CA LEU A 414 5.62 15.09 -12.28
C LEU A 414 4.17 15.61 -12.35
N GLY A 415 4.01 16.92 -12.50
CA GLY A 415 2.72 17.60 -12.70
C GLY A 415 2.14 17.60 -14.11
N ALA A 416 2.82 17.06 -15.09
CA ALA A 416 2.46 17.22 -16.51
C ALA A 416 1.93 15.96 -17.20
N TYR A 417 1.58 14.88 -16.47
CA TYR A 417 0.99 13.71 -17.11
C TYR A 417 -0.51 13.90 -17.34
N ASP A 418 -0.87 14.00 -18.61
CA ASP A 418 -2.23 14.13 -19.11
C ASP A 418 -2.97 12.78 -18.98
N TYR A 419 -3.94 12.72 -18.09
CA TYR A 419 -4.80 11.55 -17.90
C TYR A 419 -5.84 11.47 -19.03
N ARG A 420 -5.48 10.90 -20.15
CA ARG A 420 -6.41 10.70 -21.29
C ARG A 420 -7.38 9.55 -21.11
N PHE A 421 -7.36 8.84 -19.99
CA PHE A 421 -8.31 7.76 -19.67
C PHE A 421 -9.67 8.23 -19.16
N ALA A 422 -9.90 9.53 -18.99
CA ALA A 422 -11.12 10.10 -18.40
C ALA A 422 -12.11 10.66 -19.40
N ARG A 423 -12.06 10.31 -20.69
CA ARG A 423 -13.08 10.73 -21.67
C ARG A 423 -13.81 9.57 -22.34
#